data_d1bb33016164be325dfdfd3a5bee9726
#
_entry.id   d1bb33016164be325dfdfd3a5bee9726
#
_cell.length_a   1.000
_cell.length_b   1.000
_cell.length_c   1.000
_cell.angle_alpha   90.00
_cell.angle_beta   90.00
_cell.angle_gamma   90.00
#
_symmetry.space_group_name_H-M   'P 1'
#
loop_
_entity.id
_entity.type
_entity.pdbx_description
1 polymer ?
#
loop_
_entity_poly.entity_id
_entity_poly.type
_entity_poly.pdbx_seq_one_letter_code
_entity_poly.pdbx_strand_id
1 'polypeptide(L)'
;GKSMQLIEENDNKFKVLLDKYKYCRDKKLAVKYRQEAKSFLHRLNELLSNQLGLCKNEITFSDICIFPFVRQFAFVDYEWFLNCQLDNLNDWLQKFLNSELFKKVMQKHAIYEH
;
A
#
# COMPACT_ATOMS: atom_id res chain seq x y z
N GLY A 1 12.97 -0.25 -15.22
CA GLY A 1 13.72 0.01 -14.01
C GLY A 1 12.99 -0.44 -12.77
N LYS A 2 13.58 -0.18 -11.63
CA LYS A 2 13.06 -0.58 -10.33
C LYS A 2 11.65 -0.04 -10.07
N SER A 3 11.41 1.21 -10.46
CA SER A 3 10.11 1.86 -10.31
C SER A 3 9.03 1.11 -11.09
N MET A 4 9.30 0.74 -12.33
CA MET A 4 8.35 0.01 -13.15
C MET A 4 8.10 -1.40 -12.63
N GLN A 5 9.13 -2.06 -12.09
CA GLN A 5 8.98 -3.38 -11.50
C GLN A 5 8.04 -3.34 -10.29
N LEU A 6 8.16 -2.32 -9.44
CA LEU A 6 7.29 -2.16 -8.29
C LEU A 6 5.85 -1.90 -8.72
N ILE A 7 5.65 -1.05 -9.71
CA ILE A 7 4.31 -0.72 -10.21
C ILE A 7 3.67 -1.97 -10.82
N GLU A 8 4.41 -2.74 -11.61
CA GLU A 8 3.91 -3.99 -12.19
C GLU A 8 3.54 -5.02 -11.12
N GLU A 9 4.38 -5.18 -10.10
CA GLU A 9 4.09 -6.10 -9.01
C GLU A 9 2.85 -5.66 -8.24
N ASN A 10 2.71 -4.34 -7.99
CA ASN A 10 1.52 -3.79 -7.37
C ASN A 10 0.27 -4.10 -8.19
N ASP A 11 0.32 -3.86 -9.50
CA ASP A 11 -0.83 -4.03 -10.38
C ASP A 11 -1.21 -5.50 -10.60
N ASN A 12 -0.21 -6.37 -10.72
CA ASN A 12 -0.44 -7.77 -11.12
C ASN A 12 -0.59 -8.74 -9.95
N LYS A 13 0.03 -8.46 -8.82
CA LYS A 13 0.00 -9.36 -7.66
C LYS A 13 -0.71 -8.75 -6.45
N PHE A 14 -0.25 -7.59 -6.02
CA PHE A 14 -0.78 -6.99 -4.79
C PHE A 14 -2.24 -6.60 -4.95
N LYS A 15 -2.60 -5.99 -6.07
CA LYS A 15 -3.98 -5.59 -6.34
C LYS A 15 -4.93 -6.79 -6.33
N VAL A 16 -4.51 -7.91 -6.91
CA VAL A 16 -5.31 -9.13 -6.93
C VAL A 16 -5.55 -9.65 -5.51
N LEU A 17 -4.47 -9.68 -4.70
CA LEU A 17 -4.57 -10.12 -3.31
C LEU A 17 -5.39 -9.15 -2.46
N LEU A 18 -5.25 -7.85 -2.73
CA LEU A 18 -6.04 -6.82 -2.06
C LEU A 18 -7.54 -7.04 -2.30
N ASP A 19 -7.93 -7.27 -3.56
CA ASP A 19 -9.33 -7.51 -3.91
C ASP A 19 -9.85 -8.77 -3.22
N LYS A 20 -9.07 -9.84 -3.23
CA LYS A 20 -9.44 -11.09 -2.55
C LYS A 20 -9.62 -10.87 -1.06
N TYR A 21 -8.68 -10.18 -0.43
CA TYR A 21 -8.72 -9.88 1.00
C TYR A 21 -9.92 -8.99 1.36
N LYS A 22 -10.13 -7.95 0.58
CA LYS A 22 -11.17 -6.94 0.82
C LYS A 22 -12.57 -7.52 0.73
N TYR A 23 -12.81 -8.43 -0.23
CA TYR A 23 -14.14 -8.98 -0.49
C TYR A 23 -14.35 -10.39 0.07
N CYS A 24 -13.36 -10.94 0.75
CA CYS A 24 -13.46 -12.29 1.31
C CYS A 24 -14.34 -12.32 2.54
N ARG A 25 -15.35 -13.21 2.54
CA ARG A 25 -16.27 -13.37 3.68
C ARG A 25 -15.77 -14.42 4.68
N ASP A 26 -14.88 -15.31 4.25
CA ASP A 26 -14.29 -16.32 5.12
C ASP A 26 -13.09 -15.73 5.85
N LYS A 27 -13.17 -15.65 7.18
CA LYS A 27 -12.11 -15.05 8.00
C LYS A 27 -10.77 -15.76 7.87
N LYS A 28 -10.77 -17.08 7.79
CA LYS A 28 -9.54 -17.86 7.66
C LYS A 28 -8.87 -17.61 6.32
N LEU A 29 -9.66 -17.55 5.27
CA LEU A 29 -9.17 -17.29 3.93
C LEU A 29 -8.69 -15.85 3.78
N ALA A 30 -9.41 -14.90 4.39
CA ALA A 30 -9.01 -13.50 4.40
C ALA A 30 -7.63 -13.32 5.05
N VAL A 31 -7.39 -14.01 6.18
CA VAL A 31 -6.08 -13.98 6.84
C VAL A 31 -4.99 -14.52 5.92
N LYS A 32 -5.28 -15.59 5.18
CA LYS A 32 -4.33 -16.15 4.22
C LYS A 32 -3.96 -15.13 3.14
N TYR A 33 -4.95 -14.48 2.55
CA TYR A 33 -4.70 -13.46 1.52
C TYR A 33 -3.93 -12.28 2.09
N ARG A 34 -4.24 -11.89 3.32
CA ARG A 34 -3.53 -10.81 4.02
C ARG A 34 -2.05 -11.16 4.21
N GLN A 35 -1.75 -12.38 4.62
CA GLN A 35 -0.38 -12.82 4.81
C GLN A 35 0.39 -12.89 3.51
N GLU A 36 -0.25 -13.31 2.43
CA GLU A 36 0.38 -13.32 1.12
C GLU A 36 0.68 -11.91 0.63
N ALA A 37 -0.27 -10.98 0.81
CA ALA A 37 -0.08 -9.58 0.44
C ALA A 37 0.98 -8.91 1.31
N LYS A 38 1.13 -9.34 2.55
CA LYS A 38 2.09 -8.76 3.49
C LYS A 38 3.53 -8.86 3.00
N SER A 39 3.86 -9.88 2.21
CA SER A 39 5.23 -10.01 1.68
C SER A 39 5.60 -8.84 0.77
N PHE A 40 4.66 -8.36 -0.04
CA PHE A 40 4.87 -7.16 -0.85
C PHE A 40 5.02 -5.92 0.04
N LEU A 41 4.16 -5.80 1.06
CA LEU A 41 4.22 -4.69 2.00
C LEU A 41 5.53 -4.67 2.79
N HIS A 42 6.05 -5.83 3.15
CA HIS A 42 7.35 -5.96 3.82
C HIS A 42 8.45 -5.38 2.96
N ARG A 43 8.41 -5.68 1.67
CA ARG A 43 9.37 -5.17 0.72
C ARG A 43 9.31 -3.65 0.63
N LEU A 44 8.10 -3.08 0.60
CA LEU A 44 7.93 -1.62 0.61
C LEU A 44 8.48 -1.02 1.90
N ASN A 45 8.20 -1.68 3.03
CA ASN A 45 8.69 -1.23 4.34
C ASN A 45 10.22 -1.16 4.36
N GLU A 46 10.89 -2.17 3.81
CA GLU A 46 12.35 -2.19 3.74
C GLU A 46 12.90 -1.09 2.83
N LEU A 47 12.26 -0.83 1.70
CA LEU A 47 12.67 0.24 0.80
C LEU A 47 12.58 1.61 1.47
N LEU A 48 11.67 1.77 2.42
CA LEU A 48 11.45 3.03 3.13
C LEU A 48 12.31 3.17 4.38
N SER A 49 13.16 2.20 4.69
CA SER A 49 13.96 2.22 5.92
C SER A 49 14.96 3.37 5.97
N ASN A 50 15.47 3.80 4.83
CA ASN A 50 16.51 4.84 4.76
C ASN A 50 16.18 5.98 3.81
N GLN A 51 14.94 6.07 3.35
CA GLN A 51 14.56 7.10 2.38
C GLN A 51 13.08 7.45 2.49
N LEU A 52 12.71 8.60 1.97
CA LEU A 52 11.35 9.13 2.07
C LEU A 52 10.37 8.49 1.10
N GLY A 53 10.85 8.00 -0.04
CA GLY A 53 10.02 7.37 -1.07
C GLY A 53 10.45 5.95 -1.34
N LEU A 54 9.67 5.24 -2.16
CA LEU A 54 9.92 3.82 -2.46
C LEU A 54 11.16 3.60 -3.32
N CYS A 55 11.45 4.50 -4.23
CA CYS A 55 12.56 4.34 -5.17
C CYS A 55 13.68 5.36 -4.98
N LYS A 56 13.39 6.47 -4.33
CA LYS A 56 14.35 7.55 -4.07
C LYS A 56 14.06 8.17 -2.71
N ASN A 57 14.97 9.04 -2.26
CA ASN A 57 14.75 9.78 -1.01
C ASN A 57 13.81 10.98 -1.23
N GLU A 58 12.80 10.77 -2.03
CA GLU A 58 11.73 11.76 -2.28
C GLU A 58 10.51 11.01 -2.84
N ILE A 59 9.35 11.66 -2.79
CA ILE A 59 8.12 11.09 -3.35
C ILE A 59 8.20 11.16 -4.89
N THR A 60 8.00 10.00 -5.53
CA THR A 60 8.07 9.88 -6.98
C THR A 60 6.77 9.30 -7.53
N PHE A 61 6.72 9.12 -8.84
CA PHE A 61 5.55 8.56 -9.52
C PHE A 61 5.15 7.18 -8.96
N SER A 62 6.14 6.34 -8.63
CA SER A 62 5.84 5.00 -8.08
C SER A 62 5.11 5.10 -6.74
N ASP A 63 5.47 6.07 -5.89
CA ASP A 63 4.76 6.29 -4.63
C ASP A 63 3.31 6.67 -4.89
N ILE A 64 3.07 7.55 -5.83
CA ILE A 64 1.74 8.02 -6.18
C ILE A 64 0.89 6.86 -6.73
N CYS A 65 1.47 6.00 -7.55
CA CYS A 65 0.77 4.86 -8.14
C CYS A 65 0.43 3.79 -7.11
N ILE A 66 1.30 3.55 -6.14
CA ILE A 66 1.18 2.46 -5.18
C ILE A 66 0.36 2.86 -3.95
N PHE A 67 0.47 4.12 -3.53
CA PHE A 67 -0.19 4.62 -2.33
C PHE A 67 -1.69 4.27 -2.25
N PRO A 68 -2.52 4.49 -3.28
CA PRO A 68 -3.96 4.23 -3.15
C PRO A 68 -4.27 2.78 -2.80
N PHE A 69 -3.49 1.84 -3.27
CA PHE A 69 -3.71 0.41 -3.01
C PHE A 69 -3.27 0.03 -1.60
N VAL A 70 -2.16 0.59 -1.12
CA VAL A 70 -1.71 0.39 0.27
C VAL A 70 -2.75 0.97 1.23
N ARG A 71 -3.30 2.14 0.91
CA ARG A 71 -4.34 2.77 1.70
C ARG A 71 -5.58 1.88 1.80
N GLN A 72 -6.05 1.36 0.68
CA GLN A 72 -7.20 0.44 0.68
C GLN A 72 -6.93 -0.79 1.53
N PHE A 73 -5.75 -1.38 1.39
CA PHE A 73 -5.36 -2.55 2.18
C PHE A 73 -5.37 -2.22 3.68
N ALA A 74 -4.77 -1.10 4.06
CA ALA A 74 -4.69 -0.69 5.46
C ALA A 74 -6.08 -0.51 6.07
N PHE A 75 -7.01 0.05 5.33
CA PHE A 75 -8.35 0.36 5.84
C PHE A 75 -9.31 -0.83 5.83
N VAL A 76 -8.93 -1.98 5.31
CA VAL A 76 -9.73 -3.20 5.48
C VAL A 76 -9.77 -3.60 6.95
N ASP A 77 -8.64 -3.51 7.64
CA ASP A 77 -8.51 -3.74 9.08
C ASP A 77 -7.38 -2.83 9.59
N TYR A 78 -7.72 -1.59 9.83
CA TYR A 78 -6.74 -0.55 10.15
C TYR A 78 -6.01 -0.83 11.46
N GLU A 79 -6.72 -1.33 12.47
CA GLU A 79 -6.11 -1.68 13.75
C GLU A 79 -5.03 -2.76 13.58
N TRP A 80 -5.33 -3.80 12.79
CA TRP A 80 -4.34 -4.82 12.49
C TRP A 80 -3.13 -4.22 11.77
N PHE A 81 -3.39 -3.35 10.79
CA PHE A 81 -2.32 -2.72 10.01
C PHE A 81 -1.38 -1.91 10.89
N LEU A 82 -1.93 -1.14 11.82
CA LEU A 82 -1.12 -0.33 12.74
C LEU A 82 -0.25 -1.20 13.65
N ASN A 83 -0.66 -2.43 13.93
CA ASN A 83 0.04 -3.33 14.84
C ASN A 83 0.86 -4.42 14.16
N CYS A 84 0.95 -4.41 12.82
CA CYS A 84 1.65 -5.47 12.09
C CYS A 84 3.16 -5.26 11.94
N GLN A 85 3.71 -4.24 12.59
CA GLN A 85 5.15 -3.95 12.66
C GLN A 85 5.77 -3.48 11.33
N LEU A 86 4.98 -2.89 10.45
CA LEU A 86 5.47 -2.25 9.24
C LEU A 86 5.62 -0.75 9.47
N ASP A 87 6.54 -0.39 10.38
CA ASP A 87 6.65 0.98 10.91
C ASP A 87 7.02 2.01 9.85
N ASN A 88 7.96 1.69 8.97
CA ASN A 88 8.37 2.62 7.92
C ASN A 88 7.25 2.84 6.90
N LEU A 89 6.56 1.78 6.55
CA LEU A 89 5.43 1.85 5.63
C LEU A 89 4.29 2.64 6.25
N ASN A 90 4.01 2.41 7.53
CA ASN A 90 2.97 3.14 8.24
C ASN A 90 3.30 4.64 8.30
N ASP A 91 4.54 5.01 8.59
CA ASP A 91 4.97 6.41 8.60
C ASP A 91 4.77 7.06 7.23
N TRP A 92 5.15 6.35 6.18
CA TRP A 92 4.97 6.80 4.79
C TRP A 92 3.49 7.02 4.49
N LEU A 93 2.64 6.07 4.89
CA LEU A 93 1.19 6.15 4.70
C LEU A 93 0.62 7.36 5.44
N GLN A 94 1.01 7.56 6.70
CA GLN A 94 0.51 8.67 7.52
C GLN A 94 0.92 10.03 6.94
N LYS A 95 2.14 10.14 6.45
CA LYS A 95 2.61 11.37 5.81
C LYS A 95 1.79 11.69 4.57
N PHE A 96 1.48 10.67 3.76
CA PHE A 96 0.61 10.84 2.59
C PHE A 96 -0.78 11.30 3.00
N LEU A 97 -1.37 10.65 4.00
CA LEU A 97 -2.74 10.96 4.46
C LEU A 97 -2.87 12.40 4.94
N ASN A 98 -1.78 12.97 5.47
CA ASN A 98 -1.77 14.32 6.03
C ASN A 98 -1.22 15.37 5.06
N SER A 99 -0.93 15.02 3.82
CA SER A 99 -0.28 15.91 2.86
C SER A 99 -1.25 16.49 1.85
N GLU A 100 -0.85 17.61 1.23
CA GLU A 100 -1.59 18.17 0.10
C GLU A 100 -1.56 17.25 -1.11
N LEU A 101 -0.47 16.46 -1.24
CA LEU A 101 -0.34 15.48 -2.30
C LEU A 101 -1.41 14.41 -2.20
N PHE A 102 -1.75 13.96 -0.98
CA PHE A 102 -2.82 13.01 -0.76
C PHE A 102 -4.14 13.52 -1.35
N LYS A 103 -4.48 14.76 -1.08
CA LYS A 103 -5.72 15.36 -1.59
C LYS A 103 -5.78 15.31 -3.11
N LYS A 104 -4.68 15.62 -3.77
CA LYS A 104 -4.58 15.59 -5.23
C LYS A 104 -4.69 14.17 -5.79
N VAL A 105 -4.00 13.22 -5.17
CA VAL A 105 -4.02 11.81 -5.59
C VAL A 105 -5.43 11.24 -5.44
N MET A 106 -6.07 11.47 -4.32
CA MET A 106 -7.42 10.95 -4.06
C MET A 106 -8.44 11.57 -4.99
N GLN A 107 -8.27 12.82 -5.36
CA GLN A 107 -9.14 13.49 -6.30
C GLN A 107 -9.09 12.83 -7.68
N LYS A 108 -7.89 12.43 -8.12
CA LYS A 108 -7.70 11.74 -9.41
C LYS A 108 -8.19 10.30 -9.39
N HIS A 109 -8.15 9.66 -8.22
CA HIS A 109 -8.50 8.26 -8.07
C HIS A 109 -9.81 8.04 -7.32
N ALA A 110 -10.65 9.05 -7.23
CA ALA A 110 -11.91 8.99 -6.48
C ALA A 110 -12.80 7.84 -6.94
N ILE A 111 -12.79 7.53 -8.23
CA ILE A 111 -13.60 6.43 -8.79
C ILE A 111 -13.17 5.06 -8.28
N TYR A 112 -11.95 4.93 -7.78
CA TYR A 112 -11.41 3.67 -7.26
C TYR A 112 -11.70 3.48 -5.77
N GLU A 113 -12.26 4.49 -5.11
CA GLU A 113 -12.57 4.45 -3.69
C GLU A 113 -13.93 3.80 -3.39
N HIS A 114 -14.71 3.58 -4.41
CA HIS A 114 -16.05 2.97 -4.27
C HIS A 114 -16.00 1.44 -4.33
#